data_617bb10aebf1d4d3dcc8629a96a3cfc9
#
_entry.id   617bb10aebf1d4d3dcc8629a96a3cfc9
#
_cell.length_a   1.000
_cell.length_b   1.000
_cell.length_c   1.000
_cell.angle_alpha   90.00
_cell.angle_beta   90.00
_cell.angle_gamma   90.00
#
_symmetry.space_group_name_H-M   'P 1'
#
loop_
_entity.id
_entity.type
_entity.pdbx_description
1 polymer ?
#
loop_
_entity_poly.entity_id
_entity_poly.type
_entity_poly.pdbx_seq_one_letter_code
_entity_poly.pdbx_strand_id
1 'polypeptide(L)'
;MGNHWCWQRAVAWSVQGHGYEGRAMTAEVYPADGLVERAAAAFAASVPEHPADDGYFGPGSVTWRLNGDLSAPVAGLRSLLVQALHPLAMAGVDQHSDWRADPAGRLASTAAYLVTITYGGRAAALAAANRVRKIHERVRGTDPVTGQAYAAGDSDLLLWVHAGLVDSVLAAAELYGARLTDGDKDAYLAEMTVAAELVGVPAGRAPSTVADLGDYLSAVRPVLTLTPAAAESTAYLLDLPGLDDEMADIWRDLGNAAVASLPEWAACLYGLLPQQPVTPQRREEVRQLLGVLDALYLGEPGVLEARQRIELRMRQARHG
;
A
#
# COMPACT_ATOMS: atom_id res chain seq x y z
N MET A 1 -23.32 -11.89 -3.60
CA MET A 1 -23.16 -12.57 -4.91
C MET A 1 -23.07 -11.59 -6.13
N GLY A 2 -23.10 -10.26 -5.96
CA GLY A 2 -23.22 -9.31 -7.07
C GLY A 2 -21.93 -8.74 -7.67
N ASN A 3 -20.83 -8.62 -6.93
CA ASN A 3 -19.68 -7.82 -7.35
C ASN A 3 -18.57 -8.59 -8.06
N HIS A 4 -18.50 -9.89 -7.90
CA HIS A 4 -17.46 -10.72 -8.53
C HIS A 4 -17.54 -10.73 -10.07
N TRP A 5 -18.76 -10.63 -10.62
CA TRP A 5 -19.00 -10.63 -12.07
C TRP A 5 -18.65 -9.30 -12.77
N CYS A 6 -18.72 -8.18 -12.06
CA CYS A 6 -18.36 -6.87 -12.65
C CYS A 6 -16.85 -6.74 -12.86
N TRP A 7 -16.06 -7.23 -11.96
CA TRP A 7 -14.59 -7.16 -11.98
C TRP A 7 -13.99 -7.91 -13.16
N GLN A 8 -14.35 -9.18 -13.29
CA GLN A 8 -13.84 -10.01 -14.40
C GLN A 8 -14.25 -9.45 -15.77
N ARG A 9 -15.40 -8.77 -15.86
CA ARG A 9 -15.85 -8.14 -17.10
C ARG A 9 -15.14 -6.83 -17.40
N ALA A 10 -14.85 -5.99 -16.40
CA ALA A 10 -14.15 -4.72 -16.60
C ALA A 10 -12.69 -4.95 -17.01
N VAL A 11 -12.00 -5.89 -16.36
CA VAL A 11 -10.63 -6.27 -16.70
C VAL A 11 -10.57 -6.99 -18.05
N ALA A 12 -11.51 -7.91 -18.32
CA ALA A 12 -11.60 -8.60 -19.62
C ALA A 12 -11.90 -7.63 -20.77
N TRP A 13 -12.70 -6.58 -20.52
CA TRP A 13 -13.02 -5.58 -21.55
C TRP A 13 -11.83 -4.67 -21.90
N SER A 14 -11.02 -4.26 -20.93
CA SER A 14 -9.81 -3.46 -21.17
C SER A 14 -8.72 -4.25 -21.89
N VAL A 15 -8.63 -5.55 -21.64
CA VAL A 15 -7.68 -6.46 -22.31
C VAL A 15 -8.12 -6.80 -23.75
N GLN A 16 -9.42 -6.94 -24.02
CA GLN A 16 -9.93 -7.27 -25.36
C GLN A 16 -9.99 -6.07 -26.32
N GLY A 17 -10.04 -4.83 -25.81
CA GLY A 17 -10.24 -3.63 -26.63
C GLY A 17 -8.99 -3.10 -27.34
N HIS A 18 -7.79 -3.56 -27.01
CA HIS A 18 -6.52 -2.95 -27.48
C HIS A 18 -5.52 -3.94 -28.08
N GLY A 19 -5.96 -5.01 -28.75
CA GLY A 19 -5.09 -5.84 -29.60
C GLY A 19 -3.83 -6.38 -28.91
N TYR A 20 -3.89 -6.62 -27.61
CA TYR A 20 -2.83 -7.28 -26.87
C TYR A 20 -2.92 -8.77 -27.19
N GLU A 21 -2.06 -9.22 -28.13
CA GLU A 21 -1.78 -10.66 -28.24
C GLU A 21 -1.19 -11.10 -26.91
N GLY A 22 -2.05 -11.60 -26.03
CA GLY A 22 -1.67 -12.13 -24.73
C GLY A 22 -0.56 -13.16 -24.94
N ARG A 23 0.64 -12.91 -24.44
CA ARG A 23 1.54 -14.01 -24.11
C ARG A 23 0.70 -14.93 -23.25
N ALA A 24 0.41 -16.11 -23.78
CA ALA A 24 -0.22 -17.17 -23.00
C ALA A 24 0.58 -17.26 -21.71
N MET A 25 -0.08 -16.96 -20.57
CA MET A 25 0.48 -17.18 -19.26
C MET A 25 0.69 -18.69 -19.08
N THR A 26 1.81 -19.20 -19.59
CA THR A 26 2.43 -20.39 -19.02
C THR A 26 3.21 -19.88 -17.80
N ALA A 27 2.48 -19.32 -16.84
CA ALA A 27 3.06 -18.98 -15.56
C ALA A 27 3.39 -20.30 -14.89
N GLU A 28 4.65 -20.57 -14.68
CA GLU A 28 5.04 -21.31 -13.49
C GLU A 28 4.38 -20.54 -12.34
N VAL A 29 3.34 -21.13 -11.75
CA VAL A 29 2.62 -20.56 -10.61
C VAL A 29 3.62 -20.58 -9.47
N TYR A 30 4.19 -19.40 -9.16
CA TYR A 30 4.95 -19.24 -7.94
C TYR A 30 3.91 -19.05 -6.83
N PRO A 31 3.80 -20.01 -5.90
CA PRO A 31 2.80 -19.95 -4.86
C PRO A 31 3.01 -18.71 -3.99
N ALA A 32 1.95 -18.04 -3.63
CA ALA A 32 1.97 -17.06 -2.54
C ALA A 32 2.11 -17.73 -1.17
N ASP A 33 2.66 -18.96 -1.18
CA ASP A 33 2.96 -19.77 0.01
C ASP A 33 3.78 -18.93 0.99
N GLY A 34 3.32 -18.92 2.23
CA GLY A 34 4.01 -18.19 3.28
C GLY A 34 3.84 -16.67 3.21
N LEU A 35 2.78 -16.14 2.59
CA LEU A 35 2.54 -14.68 2.56
C LEU A 35 2.46 -14.10 3.97
N VAL A 36 1.68 -14.74 4.86
CA VAL A 36 1.52 -14.31 6.26
C VAL A 36 2.83 -14.46 7.01
N GLU A 37 3.49 -15.61 6.89
CA GLU A 37 4.77 -15.92 7.53
C GLU A 37 5.89 -14.96 7.08
N ARG A 38 5.97 -14.67 5.78
CA ARG A 38 6.97 -13.71 5.24
C ARG A 38 6.72 -12.29 5.74
N ALA A 39 5.47 -11.85 5.72
CA ALA A 39 5.10 -10.54 6.23
C ALA A 39 5.36 -10.44 7.74
N ALA A 40 5.03 -11.49 8.50
CA ALA A 40 5.25 -11.60 9.93
C ALA A 40 6.75 -11.59 10.29
N ALA A 41 7.56 -12.39 9.62
CA ALA A 41 9.01 -12.41 9.81
C ALA A 41 9.63 -11.04 9.48
N ALA A 42 9.19 -10.40 8.40
CA ALA A 42 9.64 -9.08 8.01
C ALA A 42 9.26 -8.01 9.05
N PHE A 43 8.05 -8.07 9.60
CA PHE A 43 7.60 -7.20 10.68
C PHE A 43 8.43 -7.40 11.95
N ALA A 44 8.55 -8.63 12.43
CA ALA A 44 9.30 -8.96 13.65
C ALA A 44 10.76 -8.50 13.57
N ALA A 45 11.41 -8.70 12.41
CA ALA A 45 12.78 -8.27 12.16
C ALA A 45 12.94 -6.74 12.06
N SER A 46 11.88 -6.02 11.71
CA SER A 46 11.92 -4.56 11.51
C SER A 46 11.66 -3.76 12.80
N VAL A 47 11.13 -4.40 13.84
CA VAL A 47 10.89 -3.77 15.15
C VAL A 47 12.02 -4.11 16.11
N PRO A 48 12.94 -3.16 16.40
CA PRO A 48 14.13 -3.44 17.22
C PRO A 48 13.76 -3.76 18.68
N GLU A 49 14.52 -4.66 19.30
CA GLU A 49 14.38 -4.96 20.73
C GLU A 49 14.84 -3.78 21.60
N HIS A 50 15.95 -3.17 21.24
CA HIS A 50 16.56 -2.05 21.94
C HIS A 50 16.95 -0.96 20.93
N PRO A 51 16.00 -0.10 20.54
CA PRO A 51 16.32 1.00 19.63
C PRO A 51 17.23 2.01 20.31
N ALA A 52 18.19 2.54 19.57
CA ALA A 52 19.10 3.57 20.07
C ALA A 52 18.41 4.92 20.26
N ASP A 53 17.30 5.15 19.58
CA ASP A 53 16.47 6.36 19.59
C ASP A 53 15.02 6.03 19.21
N ASP A 54 14.14 7.03 19.27
CA ASP A 54 12.71 6.89 18.95
C ASP A 54 12.40 6.96 17.45
N GLY A 55 13.40 6.93 16.58
CA GLY A 55 13.21 7.03 15.15
C GLY A 55 12.90 8.46 14.69
N TYR A 56 12.22 8.56 13.55
CA TYR A 56 11.80 9.84 12.99
C TYR A 56 10.45 10.33 13.52
N PHE A 57 9.57 9.42 13.89
CA PHE A 57 8.19 9.74 14.31
C PHE A 57 8.01 9.68 15.82
N GLY A 58 8.58 8.66 16.46
CA GLY A 58 8.44 8.42 17.89
C GLY A 58 7.07 7.85 18.31
N PRO A 59 7.01 7.24 19.51
CA PRO A 59 5.86 6.46 19.95
C PRO A 59 4.62 7.28 20.33
N GLY A 60 4.73 8.61 20.41
CA GLY A 60 3.61 9.53 20.62
C GLY A 60 2.96 10.04 19.35
N SER A 61 3.52 9.72 18.17
CA SER A 61 3.07 10.25 16.88
C SER A 61 1.75 9.62 16.42
N VAL A 62 1.05 10.32 15.55
CA VAL A 62 -0.11 9.79 14.84
C VAL A 62 0.32 8.71 13.86
N THR A 63 1.50 8.85 13.25
CA THR A 63 2.11 7.87 12.35
C THR A 63 2.28 6.50 12.99
N TRP A 64 2.76 6.43 14.24
CA TRP A 64 2.86 5.15 14.95
C TRP A 64 1.51 4.48 15.15
N ARG A 65 0.49 5.28 15.43
CA ARG A 65 -0.87 4.78 15.65
C ARG A 65 -1.49 4.27 14.34
N LEU A 66 -1.38 5.02 13.24
CA LEU A 66 -2.06 4.71 11.99
C LEU A 66 -1.35 3.63 11.18
N ASN A 67 -0.03 3.63 11.14
CA ASN A 67 0.71 2.59 10.42
C ASN A 67 0.64 1.21 11.11
N GLY A 68 0.25 1.17 12.39
CA GLY A 68 -0.03 -0.06 13.14
C GLY A 68 -1.52 -0.36 13.34
N ASP A 69 -2.40 0.39 12.70
CA ASP A 69 -3.84 0.18 12.79
C ASP A 69 -4.27 -1.11 12.07
N LEU A 70 -5.32 -1.75 12.58
CA LEU A 70 -5.87 -2.98 11.98
C LEU A 70 -6.25 -2.82 10.52
N SER A 71 -6.58 -1.62 10.08
CA SER A 71 -6.91 -1.30 8.67
C SER A 71 -5.69 -1.27 7.73
N ALA A 72 -4.46 -1.37 8.24
CA ALA A 72 -3.24 -1.30 7.43
C ALA A 72 -3.18 -2.29 6.24
N PRO A 73 -3.66 -3.54 6.32
CA PRO A 73 -3.72 -4.44 5.17
C PRO A 73 -4.60 -3.89 4.04
N VAL A 74 -5.77 -3.33 4.37
CA VAL A 74 -6.66 -2.69 3.38
C VAL A 74 -5.99 -1.44 2.80
N ALA A 75 -5.34 -0.62 3.64
CA ALA A 75 -4.59 0.56 3.19
C ALA A 75 -3.48 0.18 2.20
N GLY A 76 -2.74 -0.89 2.47
CA GLY A 76 -1.68 -1.40 1.59
C GLY A 76 -2.22 -1.79 0.20
N LEU A 77 -3.26 -2.62 0.14
CA LEU A 77 -3.88 -3.02 -1.12
C LEU A 77 -4.45 -1.81 -1.88
N ARG A 78 -5.20 -0.94 -1.19
CA ARG A 78 -5.73 0.29 -1.78
C ARG A 78 -4.63 1.19 -2.34
N SER A 79 -3.52 1.33 -1.62
CA SER A 79 -2.37 2.13 -2.06
C SER A 79 -1.80 1.61 -3.38
N LEU A 80 -1.64 0.29 -3.52
CA LEU A 80 -1.16 -0.31 -4.77
C LEU A 80 -2.12 -0.07 -5.92
N LEU A 81 -3.44 -0.19 -5.68
CA LEU A 81 -4.46 0.12 -6.69
C LEU A 81 -4.38 1.59 -7.14
N VAL A 82 -4.27 2.53 -6.21
CA VAL A 82 -4.17 3.95 -6.54
C VAL A 82 -2.87 4.25 -7.29
N GLN A 83 -1.75 3.75 -6.80
CA GLN A 83 -0.42 3.99 -7.38
C GLN A 83 -0.28 3.45 -8.81
N ALA A 84 -0.90 2.30 -9.11
CA ALA A 84 -0.88 1.68 -10.43
C ALA A 84 -1.52 2.55 -11.55
N LEU A 85 -2.36 3.51 -11.19
CA LEU A 85 -3.02 4.38 -12.17
C LEU A 85 -2.08 5.44 -12.79
N HIS A 86 -0.88 5.65 -12.26
CA HIS A 86 0.09 6.55 -12.90
C HIS A 86 0.93 5.77 -13.91
N PRO A 87 0.82 6.05 -15.22
CA PRO A 87 1.43 5.22 -16.27
C PRO A 87 2.94 5.05 -16.10
N LEU A 88 3.68 6.12 -15.79
CA LEU A 88 5.14 6.06 -15.63
C LEU A 88 5.56 5.30 -14.38
N ALA A 89 4.81 5.43 -13.26
CA ALA A 89 5.08 4.65 -12.05
C ALA A 89 4.82 3.16 -12.31
N MET A 90 3.71 2.83 -12.96
CA MET A 90 3.38 1.45 -13.31
C MET A 90 4.36 0.85 -14.32
N ALA A 91 4.82 1.61 -15.32
CA ALA A 91 5.86 1.15 -16.24
C ALA A 91 7.16 0.79 -15.51
N GLY A 92 7.55 1.56 -14.50
CA GLY A 92 8.70 1.24 -13.64
C GLY A 92 8.52 -0.07 -12.88
N VAL A 93 7.34 -0.30 -12.32
CA VAL A 93 7.00 -1.57 -11.65
C VAL A 93 6.98 -2.73 -12.64
N ASP A 94 6.32 -2.56 -13.77
CA ASP A 94 6.14 -3.61 -14.77
C ASP A 94 7.45 -4.10 -15.37
N GLN A 95 8.37 -3.17 -15.66
CA GLN A 95 9.62 -3.48 -16.36
C GLN A 95 10.77 -3.91 -15.43
N HIS A 96 10.70 -3.60 -14.12
CA HIS A 96 11.84 -3.76 -13.20
C HIS A 96 11.52 -4.49 -11.89
N SER A 97 10.27 -4.91 -11.67
CA SER A 97 9.88 -5.61 -10.45
C SER A 97 9.46 -7.04 -10.73
N ASP A 98 9.86 -7.96 -9.86
CA ASP A 98 9.50 -9.38 -9.94
C ASP A 98 8.08 -9.68 -9.41
N TRP A 99 7.16 -8.70 -9.53
CA TRP A 99 5.81 -8.84 -8.96
C TRP A 99 5.02 -10.04 -9.50
N ARG A 100 5.36 -10.50 -10.71
CA ARG A 100 4.75 -11.73 -11.28
C ARG A 100 5.40 -13.00 -10.74
N ALA A 101 6.71 -12.96 -10.46
CA ALA A 101 7.46 -14.13 -10.04
C ALA A 101 7.43 -14.32 -8.51
N ASP A 102 7.47 -13.24 -7.72
CA ASP A 102 7.43 -13.30 -6.24
C ASP A 102 6.56 -12.17 -5.66
N PRO A 103 5.23 -12.25 -5.83
CA PRO A 103 4.31 -11.24 -5.31
C PRO A 103 4.34 -11.15 -3.78
N ALA A 104 4.41 -12.29 -3.09
CA ALA A 104 4.47 -12.33 -1.63
C ALA A 104 5.73 -11.67 -1.10
N GLY A 105 6.90 -11.95 -1.67
CA GLY A 105 8.16 -11.29 -1.30
C GLY A 105 8.14 -9.79 -1.60
N ARG A 106 7.50 -9.38 -2.70
CA ARG A 106 7.33 -7.97 -3.04
C ARG A 106 6.46 -7.22 -2.03
N LEU A 107 5.34 -7.80 -1.63
CA LEU A 107 4.45 -7.25 -0.60
C LEU A 107 5.16 -7.20 0.76
N ALA A 108 5.80 -8.31 1.18
CA ALA A 108 6.53 -8.39 2.44
C ALA A 108 7.67 -7.37 2.52
N SER A 109 8.45 -7.18 1.45
CA SER A 109 9.56 -6.21 1.43
C SER A 109 9.07 -4.77 1.53
N THR A 110 7.92 -4.45 0.94
CA THR A 110 7.28 -3.13 1.04
C THR A 110 6.77 -2.88 2.46
N ALA A 111 6.10 -3.88 3.05
CA ALA A 111 5.65 -3.81 4.45
C ALA A 111 6.83 -3.64 5.42
N ALA A 112 7.92 -4.42 5.24
CA ALA A 112 9.13 -4.31 6.05
C ALA A 112 9.75 -2.90 5.98
N TYR A 113 9.78 -2.28 4.80
CA TYR A 113 10.22 -0.90 4.66
C TYR A 113 9.37 0.06 5.50
N LEU A 114 8.03 -0.01 5.38
CA LEU A 114 7.10 0.85 6.13
C LEU A 114 7.23 0.65 7.64
N VAL A 115 7.34 -0.60 8.09
CA VAL A 115 7.55 -0.93 9.51
C VAL A 115 8.89 -0.36 10.02
N THR A 116 9.96 -0.52 9.22
CA THR A 116 11.29 -0.02 9.59
C THR A 116 11.33 1.50 9.72
N ILE A 117 10.73 2.24 8.77
CA ILE A 117 10.71 3.72 8.86
C ILE A 117 9.80 4.22 9.98
N THR A 118 8.77 3.45 10.34
CA THR A 118 7.80 3.81 11.38
C THR A 118 8.36 3.54 12.77
N TYR A 119 8.82 2.33 13.04
CA TYR A 119 9.15 1.85 14.38
C TYR A 119 10.65 1.68 14.63
N GLY A 120 11.47 1.69 13.58
CA GLY A 120 12.92 1.58 13.68
C GLY A 120 13.58 2.85 14.18
N GLY A 121 14.80 2.74 14.73
CA GLY A 121 15.64 3.90 15.04
C GLY A 121 16.08 4.63 13.76
N ARG A 122 16.50 5.88 13.90
CA ARG A 122 16.88 6.77 12.76
C ARG A 122 17.90 6.15 11.82
N ALA A 123 18.91 5.47 12.36
CA ALA A 123 19.94 4.82 11.54
C ALA A 123 19.36 3.71 10.66
N ALA A 124 18.47 2.87 11.20
CA ALA A 124 17.82 1.78 10.47
C ALA A 124 16.88 2.32 9.39
N ALA A 125 16.06 3.32 9.72
CA ALA A 125 15.16 3.98 8.79
C ALA A 125 15.92 4.63 7.63
N LEU A 126 16.99 5.36 7.92
CA LEU A 126 17.85 5.98 6.90
C LEU A 126 18.53 4.92 6.01
N ALA A 127 19.00 3.82 6.59
CA ALA A 127 19.60 2.72 5.81
C ALA A 127 18.57 2.06 4.87
N ALA A 128 17.32 1.86 5.35
CA ALA A 128 16.23 1.33 4.53
C ALA A 128 15.89 2.29 3.38
N ALA A 129 15.73 3.59 3.66
CA ALA A 129 15.46 4.61 2.65
C ALA A 129 16.59 4.70 1.61
N ASN A 130 17.85 4.70 2.04
CA ASN A 130 19.00 4.70 1.11
C ASN A 130 19.04 3.47 0.21
N ARG A 131 18.60 2.31 0.70
CA ARG A 131 18.47 1.10 -0.13
C ARG A 131 17.43 1.30 -1.22
N VAL A 132 16.26 1.85 -0.88
CA VAL A 132 15.19 2.18 -1.85
C VAL A 132 15.71 3.19 -2.88
N ARG A 133 16.36 4.27 -2.47
CA ARG A 133 16.94 5.28 -3.38
C ARG A 133 17.92 4.66 -4.37
N LYS A 134 18.83 3.78 -3.90
CA LYS A 134 19.80 3.08 -4.77
C LYS A 134 19.12 2.17 -5.80
N ILE A 135 17.97 1.58 -5.46
CA ILE A 135 17.18 0.79 -6.40
C ILE A 135 16.57 1.75 -7.44
N HIS A 136 15.94 2.82 -7.02
CA HIS A 136 15.30 3.80 -7.89
C HIS A 136 16.28 4.49 -8.85
N GLU A 137 17.53 4.69 -8.48
CA GLU A 137 18.58 5.22 -9.38
C GLU A 137 18.77 4.37 -10.65
N ARG A 138 18.49 3.06 -10.56
CA ARG A 138 18.68 2.10 -11.65
C ARG A 138 17.42 1.86 -12.47
N VAL A 139 16.25 2.20 -11.93
CA VAL A 139 14.94 1.96 -12.55
C VAL A 139 14.63 3.13 -13.48
N ARG A 140 14.87 2.92 -14.78
CA ARG A 140 14.64 3.91 -15.85
C ARG A 140 14.16 3.19 -17.10
N GLY A 141 13.35 3.85 -17.90
CA GLY A 141 12.84 3.28 -19.13
C GLY A 141 11.96 4.24 -19.90
N THR A 142 11.18 3.68 -20.80
CA THR A 142 10.13 4.37 -21.54
C THR A 142 8.81 3.64 -21.32
N ASP A 143 7.78 4.38 -20.96
CA ASP A 143 6.43 3.82 -20.85
C ASP A 143 5.88 3.48 -22.24
N PRO A 144 5.50 2.23 -22.50
CA PRO A 144 5.06 1.80 -23.83
C PRO A 144 3.70 2.40 -24.22
N VAL A 145 2.92 2.91 -23.27
CA VAL A 145 1.58 3.47 -23.52
C VAL A 145 1.67 4.94 -23.93
N THR A 146 2.43 5.74 -23.17
CA THR A 146 2.55 7.19 -23.41
C THR A 146 3.76 7.57 -24.27
N GLY A 147 4.72 6.67 -24.43
CA GLY A 147 6.00 6.95 -25.09
C GLY A 147 6.93 7.85 -24.29
N GLN A 148 6.59 8.20 -23.05
CA GLN A 148 7.38 9.08 -22.21
C GLN A 148 8.49 8.31 -21.49
N ALA A 149 9.66 8.92 -21.38
CA ALA A 149 10.74 8.41 -20.54
C ALA A 149 10.40 8.60 -19.06
N TYR A 150 10.84 7.65 -18.21
CA TYR A 150 10.70 7.73 -16.76
C TYR A 150 11.98 7.35 -16.03
N ALA A 151 12.13 7.88 -14.84
CA ALA A 151 13.09 7.42 -13.85
C ALA A 151 12.37 7.30 -12.49
N ALA A 152 12.47 6.15 -11.82
CA ALA A 152 11.77 5.95 -10.53
C ALA A 152 12.27 6.87 -9.41
N GLY A 153 13.45 7.49 -9.58
CA GLY A 153 13.97 8.52 -8.69
C GLY A 153 13.43 9.94 -8.96
N ASP A 154 12.59 10.13 -9.99
CA ASP A 154 11.99 11.44 -10.25
C ASP A 154 11.08 11.85 -9.10
N SER A 155 11.26 13.07 -8.63
CA SER A 155 10.56 13.58 -7.45
C SER A 155 9.03 13.57 -7.59
N ASP A 156 8.51 13.72 -8.82
CA ASP A 156 7.07 13.69 -9.08
C ASP A 156 6.51 12.28 -8.97
N LEU A 157 7.25 11.25 -9.43
CA LEU A 157 6.84 9.85 -9.27
C LEU A 157 6.94 9.41 -7.81
N LEU A 158 7.99 9.82 -7.09
CA LEU A 158 8.13 9.56 -5.66
C LEU A 158 7.00 10.20 -4.87
N LEU A 159 6.65 11.45 -5.20
CA LEU A 159 5.54 12.17 -4.58
C LEU A 159 4.19 11.51 -4.85
N TRP A 160 3.95 11.03 -6.07
CA TRP A 160 2.75 10.27 -6.41
C TRP A 160 2.59 9.02 -5.55
N VAL A 161 3.66 8.21 -5.46
CA VAL A 161 3.65 6.98 -4.66
C VAL A 161 3.41 7.29 -3.17
N HIS A 162 4.04 8.35 -2.65
CA HIS A 162 3.82 8.83 -1.28
C HIS A 162 2.38 9.29 -1.05
N ALA A 163 1.84 10.14 -1.93
CA ALA A 163 0.46 10.64 -1.82
C ALA A 163 -0.58 9.50 -1.87
N GLY A 164 -0.39 8.52 -2.77
CA GLY A 164 -1.23 7.34 -2.84
C GLY A 164 -1.19 6.49 -1.57
N LEU A 165 -0.04 6.42 -0.91
CA LEU A 165 0.10 5.72 0.37
C LEU A 165 -0.65 6.44 1.49
N VAL A 166 -0.36 7.74 1.72
CA VAL A 166 -0.95 8.47 2.86
C VAL A 166 -2.46 8.65 2.71
N ASP A 167 -2.96 8.89 1.50
CA ASP A 167 -4.39 8.89 1.18
C ASP A 167 -5.05 7.54 1.52
N SER A 168 -4.37 6.44 1.20
CA SER A 168 -4.90 5.10 1.45
C SER A 168 -4.94 4.74 2.93
N VAL A 169 -3.93 5.15 3.69
CA VAL A 169 -3.92 4.94 5.15
C VAL A 169 -5.05 5.72 5.81
N LEU A 170 -5.24 6.98 5.47
CA LEU A 170 -6.32 7.79 6.03
C LEU A 170 -7.70 7.21 5.66
N ALA A 171 -7.93 6.88 4.40
CA ALA A 171 -9.20 6.35 3.94
C ALA A 171 -9.56 5.00 4.58
N ALA A 172 -8.59 4.08 4.69
CA ALA A 172 -8.80 2.79 5.33
C ALA A 172 -9.05 2.92 6.84
N ALA A 173 -8.31 3.79 7.53
CA ALA A 173 -8.51 4.05 8.95
C ALA A 173 -9.89 4.65 9.23
N GLU A 174 -10.37 5.60 8.42
CA GLU A 174 -11.71 6.19 8.57
C GLU A 174 -12.84 5.18 8.36
N LEU A 175 -12.66 4.24 7.42
CA LEU A 175 -13.69 3.25 7.11
C LEU A 175 -13.68 2.07 8.08
N TYR A 176 -12.51 1.55 8.40
CA TYR A 176 -12.35 0.23 9.03
C TYR A 176 -11.55 0.24 10.33
N GLY A 177 -10.82 1.31 10.61
CA GLY A 177 -9.88 1.40 11.73
C GLY A 177 -10.27 2.39 12.81
N ALA A 178 -9.28 3.10 13.29
CA ALA A 178 -9.39 4.07 14.37
C ALA A 178 -10.23 5.29 13.97
N ARG A 179 -10.92 5.87 14.97
CA ARG A 179 -11.54 7.19 14.76
C ARG A 179 -10.48 8.26 14.64
N LEU A 180 -10.58 9.09 13.60
CA LEU A 180 -9.69 10.20 13.34
C LEU A 180 -10.44 11.52 13.50
N THR A 181 -9.79 12.48 14.15
CA THR A 181 -10.17 13.89 14.06
C THR A 181 -9.51 14.52 12.83
N ASP A 182 -9.98 15.68 12.39
CA ASP A 182 -9.31 16.39 11.29
C ASP A 182 -7.86 16.79 11.68
N GLY A 183 -7.64 17.12 12.96
CA GLY A 183 -6.29 17.36 13.48
C GLY A 183 -5.38 16.13 13.45
N ASP A 184 -5.92 14.91 13.66
CA ASP A 184 -5.15 13.67 13.50
C ASP A 184 -4.72 13.46 12.05
N LYS A 185 -5.59 13.76 11.09
CA LYS A 185 -5.30 13.60 9.66
C LYS A 185 -4.19 14.55 9.22
N ASP A 186 -4.30 15.82 9.57
CA ASP A 186 -3.26 16.82 9.26
C ASP A 186 -1.93 16.49 9.98
N ALA A 187 -1.98 16.07 11.24
CA ALA A 187 -0.78 15.64 11.97
C ALA A 187 -0.11 14.44 11.29
N TYR A 188 -0.88 13.43 10.86
CA TYR A 188 -0.35 12.28 10.11
C TYR A 188 0.36 12.72 8.82
N LEU A 189 -0.28 13.58 8.02
CA LEU A 189 0.28 14.07 6.77
C LEU A 189 1.56 14.88 7.01
N ALA A 190 1.55 15.78 7.99
CA ALA A 190 2.72 16.57 8.36
C ALA A 190 3.90 15.69 8.83
N GLU A 191 3.62 14.68 9.66
CA GLU A 191 4.64 13.71 10.09
C GLU A 191 5.18 12.91 8.92
N MET A 192 4.32 12.43 8.01
CA MET A 192 4.71 11.60 6.88
C MET A 192 5.51 12.33 5.78
N THR A 193 5.60 13.68 5.82
CA THR A 193 6.52 14.42 4.92
C THR A 193 7.96 13.93 5.05
N VAL A 194 8.36 13.55 6.26
CA VAL A 194 9.70 12.98 6.53
C VAL A 194 9.92 11.68 5.74
N ALA A 195 8.90 10.81 5.64
CA ALA A 195 8.99 9.58 4.86
C ALA A 195 9.22 9.86 3.36
N ALA A 196 8.56 10.90 2.83
CA ALA A 196 8.75 11.36 1.46
C ALA A 196 10.17 11.90 1.23
N GLU A 197 10.69 12.72 2.15
CA GLU A 197 12.03 13.27 2.07
C GLU A 197 13.11 12.20 2.14
N LEU A 198 12.92 11.19 2.98
CA LEU A 198 13.84 10.06 3.11
C LEU A 198 14.04 9.30 1.79
N VAL A 199 13.02 9.20 0.93
CA VAL A 199 13.15 8.54 -0.39
C VAL A 199 13.56 9.48 -1.51
N GLY A 200 13.62 10.79 -1.28
CA GLY A 200 14.16 11.76 -2.25
C GLY A 200 13.17 12.81 -2.75
N VAL A 201 11.98 12.93 -2.17
CA VAL A 201 11.09 14.06 -2.43
C VAL A 201 11.72 15.31 -1.80
N PRO A 202 11.85 16.43 -2.52
CA PRO A 202 12.38 17.67 -1.93
C PRO A 202 11.53 18.16 -0.76
N ALA A 203 12.19 18.71 0.26
CA ALA A 203 11.52 19.24 1.44
C ALA A 203 10.43 20.26 1.07
N GLY A 204 9.30 20.18 1.76
CA GLY A 204 8.16 21.08 1.54
C GLY A 204 7.34 20.79 0.29
N ARG A 205 7.63 19.72 -0.47
CA ARG A 205 6.79 19.31 -1.62
C ARG A 205 5.69 18.31 -1.28
N ALA A 206 5.90 17.50 -0.25
CA ALA A 206 4.89 16.53 0.16
C ALA A 206 3.71 17.26 0.84
N PRO A 207 2.46 16.87 0.55
CA PRO A 207 1.28 17.40 1.23
C PRO A 207 1.39 17.23 2.74
N SER A 208 1.11 18.30 3.49
CA SER A 208 1.18 18.31 4.94
C SER A 208 -0.17 18.50 5.63
N THR A 209 -1.22 18.72 4.85
CA THR A 209 -2.62 18.81 5.29
C THR A 209 -3.55 18.03 4.34
N VAL A 210 -4.76 17.75 4.80
CA VAL A 210 -5.80 17.13 3.97
C VAL A 210 -6.13 18.01 2.75
N ALA A 211 -6.12 19.33 2.91
CA ALA A 211 -6.34 20.26 1.81
C ALA A 211 -5.23 20.16 0.76
N ASP A 212 -3.95 20.20 1.18
CA ASP A 212 -2.81 20.05 0.26
C ASP A 212 -2.86 18.72 -0.50
N LEU A 213 -3.22 17.63 0.19
CA LEU A 213 -3.35 16.31 -0.43
C LEU A 213 -4.47 16.30 -1.48
N GLY A 214 -5.62 16.91 -1.16
CA GLY A 214 -6.75 17.04 -2.08
C GLY A 214 -6.38 17.83 -3.34
N ASP A 215 -5.68 18.94 -3.19
CA ASP A 215 -5.18 19.77 -4.28
C ASP A 215 -4.19 19.02 -5.16
N TYR A 216 -3.23 18.33 -4.54
CA TYR A 216 -2.26 17.50 -5.26
C TYR A 216 -2.93 16.38 -6.06
N LEU A 217 -3.83 15.59 -5.41
CA LEU A 217 -4.56 14.52 -6.08
C LEU A 217 -5.44 15.04 -7.23
N SER A 218 -5.98 16.24 -7.10
CA SER A 218 -6.76 16.88 -8.17
C SER A 218 -5.88 17.31 -9.34
N ALA A 219 -4.71 17.85 -9.06
CA ALA A 219 -3.76 18.32 -10.07
C ALA A 219 -3.14 17.18 -10.89
N VAL A 220 -2.93 16.00 -10.28
CA VAL A 220 -2.32 14.84 -10.97
C VAL A 220 -3.31 14.05 -11.82
N ARG A 221 -4.62 14.15 -11.60
CA ARG A 221 -5.67 13.38 -12.30
C ARG A 221 -5.53 13.35 -13.83
N PRO A 222 -5.20 14.45 -14.53
CA PRO A 222 -5.15 14.44 -16.00
C PRO A 222 -4.13 13.47 -16.60
N VAL A 223 -3.12 13.04 -15.83
CA VAL A 223 -2.10 12.09 -16.31
C VAL A 223 -2.40 10.64 -15.90
N LEU A 224 -3.40 10.42 -15.04
CA LEU A 224 -3.74 9.09 -14.56
C LEU A 224 -4.56 8.33 -15.60
N THR A 225 -4.23 7.06 -15.77
CA THR A 225 -4.95 6.16 -16.69
C THR A 225 -4.77 4.70 -16.28
N LEU A 226 -5.73 3.86 -16.63
CA LEU A 226 -5.63 2.42 -16.50
C LEU A 226 -4.86 1.87 -17.70
N THR A 227 -3.55 1.65 -17.53
CA THR A 227 -2.74 0.99 -18.56
C THR A 227 -2.97 -0.53 -18.57
N PRO A 228 -2.62 -1.26 -19.65
CA PRO A 228 -2.69 -2.73 -19.65
C PRO A 228 -1.90 -3.37 -18.50
N ALA A 229 -0.72 -2.85 -18.19
CA ALA A 229 0.10 -3.32 -17.07
C ALA A 229 -0.57 -3.05 -15.71
N ALA A 230 -1.22 -1.89 -15.54
CA ALA A 230 -2.01 -1.59 -14.35
C ALA A 230 -3.21 -2.52 -14.20
N ALA A 231 -3.93 -2.80 -15.29
CA ALA A 231 -5.06 -3.71 -15.27
C ALA A 231 -4.63 -5.15 -14.91
N GLU A 232 -3.53 -5.64 -15.51
CA GLU A 232 -2.96 -6.95 -15.23
C GLU A 232 -2.51 -7.07 -13.77
N SER A 233 -1.70 -6.12 -13.28
CA SER A 233 -1.19 -6.14 -11.92
C SER A 233 -2.29 -6.04 -10.88
N THR A 234 -3.34 -5.29 -11.17
CA THR A 234 -4.52 -5.16 -10.31
C THR A 234 -5.32 -6.47 -10.26
N ALA A 235 -5.58 -7.09 -11.42
CA ALA A 235 -6.26 -8.38 -11.47
C ALA A 235 -5.49 -9.45 -10.68
N TYR A 236 -4.17 -9.49 -10.87
CA TYR A 236 -3.29 -10.39 -10.17
C TYR A 236 -3.26 -10.14 -8.65
N LEU A 237 -3.17 -8.88 -8.25
CA LEU A 237 -3.16 -8.50 -6.84
C LEU A 237 -4.45 -8.86 -6.11
N LEU A 238 -5.60 -8.78 -6.78
CA LEU A 238 -6.90 -9.06 -6.19
C LEU A 238 -7.31 -10.53 -6.22
N ASP A 239 -6.63 -11.33 -7.03
CA ASP A 239 -6.79 -12.79 -7.13
C ASP A 239 -5.41 -13.45 -7.09
N LEU A 240 -4.74 -13.33 -5.94
CA LEU A 240 -3.36 -13.76 -5.76
C LEU A 240 -3.27 -15.29 -5.84
N PRO A 241 -2.51 -15.86 -6.79
CA PRO A 241 -2.43 -17.30 -6.96
C PRO A 241 -1.59 -17.96 -5.87
N GLY A 242 -1.90 -19.24 -5.59
CA GLY A 242 -1.12 -20.07 -4.67
C GLY A 242 -1.50 -19.94 -3.20
N LEU A 243 -2.53 -19.19 -2.87
CA LEU A 243 -3.14 -19.22 -1.53
C LEU A 243 -4.01 -20.48 -1.39
N ASP A 244 -4.06 -21.07 -0.19
CA ASP A 244 -5.08 -22.08 0.11
C ASP A 244 -6.49 -21.45 0.13
N ASP A 245 -7.52 -22.29 0.15
CA ASP A 245 -8.90 -21.83 0.01
C ASP A 245 -9.31 -20.81 1.08
N GLU A 246 -8.88 -21.00 2.33
CA GLU A 246 -9.21 -20.12 3.46
C GLU A 246 -8.53 -18.75 3.30
N MET A 247 -7.24 -18.76 3.00
CA MET A 247 -6.49 -17.52 2.79
C MET A 247 -6.92 -16.80 1.51
N ALA A 248 -7.31 -17.53 0.45
CA ALA A 248 -7.84 -16.94 -0.77
C ALA A 248 -9.16 -16.20 -0.52
N ASP A 249 -10.05 -16.72 0.35
CA ASP A 249 -11.29 -16.06 0.73
C ASP A 249 -11.00 -14.79 1.56
N ILE A 250 -10.10 -14.87 2.54
CA ILE A 250 -9.64 -13.71 3.33
C ILE A 250 -9.05 -12.64 2.39
N TRP A 251 -8.17 -13.03 1.49
CA TRP A 251 -7.51 -12.13 0.55
C TRP A 251 -8.50 -11.42 -0.38
N ARG A 252 -9.46 -12.17 -0.90
CA ARG A 252 -10.54 -11.64 -1.75
C ARG A 252 -11.40 -10.61 -1.01
N ASP A 253 -11.72 -10.86 0.24
CA ASP A 253 -12.49 -9.93 1.07
C ASP A 253 -11.71 -8.67 1.42
N LEU A 254 -10.39 -8.78 1.67
CA LEU A 254 -9.50 -7.62 1.80
C LEU A 254 -9.44 -6.80 0.50
N GLY A 255 -9.30 -7.47 -0.64
CA GLY A 255 -9.34 -6.86 -1.96
C GLY A 255 -10.64 -6.10 -2.22
N ASN A 256 -11.78 -6.72 -1.89
CA ASN A 256 -13.09 -6.09 -1.97
C ASN A 256 -13.20 -4.85 -1.08
N ALA A 257 -12.63 -4.90 0.14
CA ALA A 257 -12.61 -3.75 1.05
C ALA A 257 -11.73 -2.61 0.49
N ALA A 258 -10.58 -2.94 -0.09
CA ALA A 258 -9.70 -1.97 -0.73
C ALA A 258 -10.38 -1.29 -1.92
N VAL A 259 -11.02 -2.07 -2.80
CA VAL A 259 -11.78 -1.56 -3.96
C VAL A 259 -12.94 -0.67 -3.51
N ALA A 260 -13.72 -1.09 -2.51
CA ALA A 260 -14.86 -0.31 -1.99
C ALA A 260 -14.43 1.01 -1.32
N SER A 261 -13.17 1.15 -0.96
CA SER A 261 -12.58 2.36 -0.35
C SER A 261 -11.92 3.29 -1.36
N LEU A 262 -11.85 2.92 -2.66
CA LEU A 262 -11.25 3.76 -3.69
C LEU A 262 -12.01 5.09 -3.82
N PRO A 263 -11.31 6.20 -4.08
CA PRO A 263 -12.00 7.44 -4.41
C PRO A 263 -12.71 7.31 -5.76
N GLU A 264 -13.81 8.04 -5.93
CA GLU A 264 -14.67 7.93 -7.11
C GLU A 264 -13.91 8.05 -8.44
N TRP A 265 -12.95 8.96 -8.51
CA TRP A 265 -12.15 9.14 -9.73
C TRP A 265 -11.30 7.90 -10.07
N ALA A 266 -10.75 7.20 -9.07
CA ALA A 266 -9.97 5.98 -9.28
C ALA A 266 -10.90 4.81 -9.67
N ALA A 267 -12.02 4.66 -8.98
CA ALA A 267 -13.05 3.69 -9.33
C ALA A 267 -13.56 3.89 -10.76
N CYS A 268 -13.71 5.14 -11.21
CA CYS A 268 -14.08 5.46 -12.58
C CYS A 268 -13.05 4.96 -13.59
N LEU A 269 -11.75 5.18 -13.34
CA LEU A 269 -10.68 4.70 -14.21
C LEU A 269 -10.65 3.17 -14.31
N TYR A 270 -11.00 2.48 -13.22
CA TYR A 270 -11.15 1.02 -13.19
C TYR A 270 -12.48 0.51 -13.79
N GLY A 271 -13.37 1.40 -14.24
CA GLY A 271 -14.69 1.01 -14.77
C GLY A 271 -15.65 0.47 -13.71
N LEU A 272 -15.49 0.85 -12.45
CA LEU A 272 -16.22 0.30 -11.29
C LEU A 272 -17.40 1.20 -10.83
N LEU A 273 -17.81 2.16 -11.62
CA LEU A 273 -18.94 3.03 -11.28
C LEU A 273 -20.28 2.44 -11.75
N PRO A 274 -21.40 2.75 -11.05
CA PRO A 274 -21.44 3.47 -9.76
C PRO A 274 -21.02 2.58 -8.59
N GLN A 275 -20.22 3.15 -7.66
CA GLN A 275 -19.90 2.47 -6.40
C GLN A 275 -21.04 2.68 -5.40
N GLN A 276 -21.36 1.60 -4.67
CA GLN A 276 -22.27 1.70 -3.53
C GLN A 276 -21.49 2.18 -2.29
N PRO A 277 -22.03 3.10 -1.51
CA PRO A 277 -21.43 3.48 -0.24
C PRO A 277 -21.21 2.27 0.67
N VAL A 278 -20.07 2.25 1.37
CA VAL A 278 -19.77 1.18 2.33
C VAL A 278 -20.73 1.28 3.50
N THR A 279 -21.64 0.31 3.62
CA THR A 279 -22.66 0.28 4.68
C THR A 279 -22.03 0.05 6.06
N PRO A 280 -22.70 0.46 7.17
CA PRO A 280 -22.22 0.16 8.51
C PRO A 280 -22.04 -1.35 8.75
N GLN A 281 -22.92 -2.18 8.21
CA GLN A 281 -22.80 -3.64 8.30
C GLN A 281 -21.52 -4.12 7.60
N ARG A 282 -21.24 -3.65 6.37
CA ARG A 282 -20.04 -4.05 5.63
C ARG A 282 -18.75 -3.57 6.33
N ARG A 283 -18.78 -2.39 6.97
CA ARG A 283 -17.64 -1.94 7.79
C ARG A 283 -17.35 -2.89 8.94
N GLU A 284 -18.40 -3.37 9.60
CA GLU A 284 -18.27 -4.30 10.72
C GLU A 284 -17.76 -5.68 10.26
N GLU A 285 -18.27 -6.20 9.14
CA GLU A 285 -17.78 -7.44 8.53
C GLU A 285 -16.28 -7.35 8.21
N VAL A 286 -15.83 -6.24 7.63
CA VAL A 286 -14.40 -6.02 7.34
C VAL A 286 -13.57 -5.91 8.63
N ARG A 287 -14.07 -5.25 9.68
CA ARG A 287 -13.36 -5.21 10.97
C ARG A 287 -13.20 -6.60 11.59
N GLN A 288 -14.22 -7.44 11.52
CA GLN A 288 -14.15 -8.82 11.99
C GLN A 288 -13.12 -9.63 11.20
N LEU A 289 -13.10 -9.49 9.86
CA LEU A 289 -12.09 -10.09 9.00
C LEU A 289 -10.67 -9.63 9.40
N LEU A 290 -10.47 -8.33 9.59
CA LEU A 290 -9.19 -7.78 10.02
C LEU A 290 -8.76 -8.31 11.40
N GLY A 291 -9.72 -8.52 12.31
CA GLY A 291 -9.46 -9.17 13.60
C GLY A 291 -9.00 -10.62 13.46
N VAL A 292 -9.60 -11.39 12.54
CA VAL A 292 -9.14 -12.76 12.24
C VAL A 292 -7.72 -12.75 11.66
N LEU A 293 -7.48 -11.89 10.67
CA LEU A 293 -6.14 -11.76 10.07
C LEU A 293 -5.08 -11.35 11.10
N ASP A 294 -5.41 -10.41 11.99
CA ASP A 294 -4.52 -10.00 13.07
C ASP A 294 -4.21 -11.14 14.04
N ALA A 295 -5.21 -11.96 14.37
CA ALA A 295 -5.02 -13.13 15.22
C ALA A 295 -4.09 -14.17 14.57
N LEU A 296 -4.24 -14.43 13.27
CA LEU A 296 -3.33 -15.28 12.51
C LEU A 296 -1.90 -14.71 12.53
N TYR A 297 -1.76 -13.42 12.28
CA TYR A 297 -0.50 -12.71 12.26
C TYR A 297 0.21 -12.72 13.62
N LEU A 298 -0.53 -12.55 14.71
CA LEU A 298 -0.01 -12.63 16.08
C LEU A 298 0.43 -14.04 16.48
N GLY A 299 -0.07 -15.07 15.81
CA GLY A 299 0.38 -16.45 15.98
C GLY A 299 1.78 -16.73 15.41
N GLU A 300 2.27 -15.87 14.52
CA GLU A 300 3.56 -16.03 13.91
C GLU A 300 4.71 -15.68 14.87
N PRO A 301 5.86 -16.39 14.78
CA PRO A 301 7.01 -16.18 15.66
C PRO A 301 7.52 -14.73 15.66
N GLY A 302 7.69 -14.17 16.85
CA GLY A 302 8.26 -12.85 17.08
C GLY A 302 7.30 -11.66 16.83
N VAL A 303 6.12 -11.88 16.24
CA VAL A 303 5.16 -10.79 15.97
C VAL A 303 4.55 -10.26 17.27
N LEU A 304 4.13 -11.17 18.15
CA LEU A 304 3.54 -10.78 19.45
C LEU A 304 4.52 -9.94 20.27
N GLU A 305 5.77 -10.37 20.38
CA GLU A 305 6.81 -9.66 21.10
C GLU A 305 7.11 -8.30 20.46
N ALA A 306 7.17 -8.23 19.13
CA ALA A 306 7.37 -6.98 18.41
C ALA A 306 6.21 -5.99 18.68
N ARG A 307 4.97 -6.47 18.65
CA ARG A 307 3.79 -5.67 18.95
C ARG A 307 3.76 -5.19 20.40
N GLN A 308 4.10 -6.06 21.35
CA GLN A 308 4.21 -5.68 22.77
C GLN A 308 5.26 -4.58 22.98
N ARG A 309 6.40 -4.66 22.28
CA ARG A 309 7.42 -3.60 22.33
C ARG A 309 6.88 -2.25 21.84
N ILE A 310 6.16 -2.24 20.71
CA ILE A 310 5.52 -1.02 20.19
C ILE A 310 4.54 -0.45 21.21
N GLU A 311 3.62 -1.26 21.73
CA GLU A 311 2.63 -0.83 22.67
C GLU A 311 3.22 -0.31 23.99
N LEU A 312 4.26 -0.96 24.49
CA LEU A 312 4.96 -0.52 25.70
C LEU A 312 5.55 0.88 25.49
N ARG A 313 6.23 1.12 24.38
CA ARG A 313 6.79 2.44 24.05
C ARG A 313 5.69 3.50 23.91
N MET A 314 4.57 3.18 23.25
CA MET A 314 3.42 4.09 23.14
C MET A 314 2.82 4.42 24.50
N ARG A 315 2.73 3.45 25.42
CA ARG A 315 2.26 3.70 26.79
C ARG A 315 3.21 4.61 27.57
N GLN A 316 4.50 4.37 27.47
CA GLN A 316 5.51 5.21 28.13
C GLN A 316 5.46 6.65 27.64
N ALA A 317 5.30 6.89 26.33
CA ALA A 317 5.20 8.24 25.76
C ALA A 317 3.93 9.01 26.20
N ARG A 318 2.86 8.32 26.66
CA ARG A 318 1.63 8.98 27.15
C ARG A 318 1.75 9.43 28.62
N HIS A 319 2.72 8.90 29.35
CA HIS A 319 2.89 9.15 30.79
C HIS A 319 4.16 9.92 31.15
N GLY A 320 5.02 10.20 30.17
CA GLY A 320 6.19 11.08 30.29
C GLY A 320 5.93 12.45 29.69
#